data_639925443b7cebc507053e4998614090
#
_entry.id   639925443b7cebc507053e4998614090
#
_cell.length_a   1.000
_cell.length_b   1.000
_cell.length_c   1.000
_cell.angle_alpha   90.00
_cell.angle_beta   90.00
_cell.angle_gamma   90.00
#
_symmetry.space_group_name_H-M   'P 1'
#
loop_
_entity.id
_entity.type
_entity.pdbx_description
1 polymer ?
#
loop_
_entity_poly.entity_id
_entity_poly.type
_entity_poly.pdbx_seq_one_letter_code
_entity_poly.pdbx_strand_id
1 'polypeptide(L)'
;QRQMCIRDRMDQTACAVGGVITIDFKDPAHPVVGQTAIDLAKHGFVMCISDTKGSHADLTDDYAAIRREMESVAEQFGKKVLREVDEDEFYKALPKLRKAVGDRAVVRAMHFYNDCRRAAQLCAAVREDDFETFLRLIIEGGHSSFEFNQNAYSIKNPKEQGVPVALALSQRVLNGRGAWRLQGGGFAGTIQAFVPVDLLDAYKAAIDGCFGEGSCHVLNIRNYGAVPVTPDM
;
A
#
# COMPACT_ATOMS: atom_id res chain seq x y z
N GLN A 1 16.75 -11.75 -11.81
CA GLN A 1 16.26 -10.70 -12.73
C GLN A 1 14.77 -10.83 -13.06
N ARG A 2 14.20 -12.02 -13.31
CA ARG A 2 12.76 -12.19 -13.60
C ARG A 2 11.83 -11.86 -12.42
N GLN A 3 12.27 -11.95 -11.19
CA GLN A 3 11.46 -11.65 -9.99
C GLN A 3 11.37 -10.15 -9.70
N MET A 4 12.34 -9.35 -10.07
CA MET A 4 12.28 -7.89 -10.02
C MET A 4 11.23 -7.33 -11.00
N CYS A 5 11.06 -7.96 -12.16
CA CYS A 5 10.12 -7.49 -13.19
C CYS A 5 8.65 -7.43 -12.78
N ILE A 6 8.16 -8.25 -11.83
CA ILE A 6 6.75 -8.18 -11.38
C ILE A 6 6.55 -7.01 -10.40
N ARG A 7 7.52 -6.72 -9.53
CA ARG A 7 7.50 -5.55 -8.64
C ARG A 7 7.55 -4.25 -9.45
N ASP A 8 8.47 -4.17 -10.40
CA ASP A 8 8.67 -2.97 -11.21
C ASP A 8 7.52 -2.69 -12.17
N ARG A 9 6.75 -3.71 -12.58
CA ARG A 9 5.61 -3.54 -13.51
C ARG A 9 4.47 -2.70 -12.94
N MET A 10 4.22 -2.73 -11.64
CA MET A 10 3.14 -1.93 -11.03
C MET A 10 3.42 -0.43 -11.20
N ASP A 11 4.60 0.01 -10.79
CA ASP A 11 5.00 1.42 -10.85
C ASP A 11 5.14 1.89 -12.29
N GLN A 12 5.77 1.08 -13.15
CA GLN A 12 5.91 1.36 -14.58
C GLN A 12 4.55 1.46 -15.27
N THR A 13 3.61 0.55 -14.96
CA THR A 13 2.26 0.59 -15.51
C THR A 13 1.52 1.82 -15.04
N ALA A 14 1.62 2.17 -13.75
CA ALA A 14 1.01 3.37 -13.21
C ALA A 14 1.54 4.64 -13.88
N CYS A 15 2.86 4.74 -14.07
CA CYS A 15 3.49 5.85 -14.78
C CYS A 15 3.10 5.90 -16.26
N ALA A 16 2.96 4.76 -16.92
CA ALA A 16 2.61 4.70 -18.34
C ALA A 16 1.14 5.04 -18.59
N VAL A 17 0.23 4.65 -17.69
CA VAL A 17 -1.22 4.84 -17.85
C VAL A 17 -1.67 6.19 -17.27
N GLY A 18 -1.13 6.57 -16.11
CA GLY A 18 -1.54 7.77 -15.35
C GLY A 18 -2.86 7.58 -14.60
N GLY A 19 -3.20 8.58 -13.80
CA GLY A 19 -4.40 8.56 -12.95
C GLY A 19 -4.31 7.55 -11.81
N VAL A 20 -5.45 7.05 -11.38
CA VAL A 20 -5.58 5.93 -10.45
C VAL A 20 -5.85 4.67 -11.25
N ILE A 21 -5.03 3.65 -11.05
CA ILE A 21 -5.14 2.41 -11.80
C ILE A 21 -5.42 1.22 -10.88
N THR A 22 -6.08 0.22 -11.44
CA THR A 22 -6.16 -1.12 -10.90
C THR A 22 -5.39 -2.06 -11.78
N ILE A 23 -4.70 -3.00 -11.17
CA ILE A 23 -3.98 -4.04 -11.90
C ILE A 23 -4.35 -5.38 -11.29
N ASP A 24 -4.92 -6.30 -12.09
CA ASP A 24 -5.05 -7.70 -11.70
C ASP A 24 -3.92 -8.51 -12.37
N PHE A 25 -3.03 -9.03 -11.54
CA PHE A 25 -1.92 -9.90 -11.94
C PHE A 25 -2.27 -11.39 -11.88
N LYS A 26 -3.54 -11.78 -12.03
CA LYS A 26 -3.92 -13.19 -12.08
C LYS A 26 -3.10 -13.94 -13.15
N ASP A 27 -2.92 -13.34 -14.30
CA ASP A 27 -1.90 -13.73 -15.28
C ASP A 27 -0.83 -12.63 -15.34
N PRO A 28 0.38 -12.87 -14.75
CA PRO A 28 1.45 -11.87 -14.78
C PRO A 28 1.98 -11.54 -16.18
N ALA A 29 1.75 -12.42 -17.17
CA ALA A 29 2.14 -12.16 -18.57
C ALA A 29 1.15 -11.20 -19.26
N HIS A 30 -0.12 -11.23 -18.85
CA HIS A 30 -1.21 -10.44 -19.42
C HIS A 30 -2.03 -9.77 -18.31
N PRO A 31 -1.48 -8.79 -17.58
CA PRO A 31 -2.19 -8.12 -16.49
C PRO A 31 -3.40 -7.37 -17.04
N VAL A 32 -4.52 -7.43 -16.31
CA VAL A 32 -5.68 -6.61 -16.61
C VAL A 32 -5.54 -5.26 -15.90
N VAL A 33 -5.50 -4.18 -16.68
CA VAL A 33 -5.33 -2.84 -16.17
C VAL A 33 -6.63 -2.06 -16.37
N GLY A 34 -7.17 -1.51 -15.29
CA GLY A 34 -8.26 -0.55 -15.31
C GLY A 34 -7.75 0.83 -14.90
N GLN A 35 -8.28 1.89 -15.51
CA GLN A 35 -7.99 3.27 -15.14
C GLN A 35 -9.26 3.95 -14.62
N THR A 36 -9.08 4.77 -13.58
CA THR A 36 -10.10 5.67 -13.06
C THR A 36 -9.45 6.98 -12.67
N ALA A 37 -10.24 8.01 -12.41
CA ALA A 37 -9.75 9.29 -11.94
C ALA A 37 -10.38 9.61 -10.59
N ILE A 38 -9.61 10.25 -9.73
CA ILE A 38 -10.09 10.85 -8.49
C ILE A 38 -9.70 12.33 -8.50
N ASP A 39 -10.67 13.19 -8.23
CA ASP A 39 -10.43 14.62 -8.06
C ASP A 39 -10.40 14.95 -6.56
N LEU A 40 -9.21 14.90 -5.97
CA LEU A 40 -9.01 15.21 -4.56
C LEU A 40 -9.37 16.67 -4.24
N ALA A 41 -9.11 17.60 -5.17
CA ALA A 41 -9.38 19.02 -4.97
C ALA A 41 -10.88 19.30 -4.86
N LYS A 42 -11.73 18.59 -5.64
CA LYS A 42 -13.19 18.64 -5.53
C LYS A 42 -13.67 18.33 -4.11
N HIS A 43 -12.99 17.43 -3.43
CA HIS A 43 -13.31 17.04 -2.04
C HIS A 43 -12.59 17.88 -0.99
N GLY A 44 -11.78 18.87 -1.40
CA GLY A 44 -11.01 19.72 -0.48
C GLY A 44 -9.78 18.99 0.13
N PHE A 45 -9.19 18.04 -0.59
CA PHE A 45 -8.06 17.24 -0.14
C PHE A 45 -6.86 17.36 -1.07
N VAL A 46 -5.69 17.05 -0.52
CA VAL A 46 -4.44 16.85 -1.24
C VAL A 46 -3.82 15.53 -0.82
N MET A 47 -3.00 14.95 -1.68
CA MET A 47 -2.20 13.78 -1.36
C MET A 47 -0.81 14.22 -0.89
N CYS A 48 -0.37 13.70 0.25
CA CYS A 48 0.97 13.89 0.77
C CYS A 48 1.72 12.57 0.82
N ILE A 49 3.00 12.60 0.45
CA ILE A 49 3.95 11.53 0.74
C ILE A 49 4.90 12.05 1.80
N SER A 50 4.99 11.34 2.92
CA SER A 50 5.90 11.67 4.02
C SER A 50 7.08 10.72 4.02
N ASP A 51 8.28 11.26 3.77
CA ASP A 51 9.54 10.53 3.81
C ASP A 51 10.05 10.45 5.25
N THR A 52 10.16 9.25 5.79
CA THR A 52 10.61 8.99 7.17
C THR A 52 12.12 8.92 7.30
N LYS A 53 12.86 9.15 6.22
CA LYS A 53 14.33 9.05 6.13
C LYS A 53 14.88 7.69 6.55
N GLY A 54 14.04 6.67 6.64
CA GLY A 54 14.46 5.31 6.95
C GLY A 54 15.28 4.69 5.82
N SER A 55 16.32 3.94 6.20
CA SER A 55 17.15 3.23 5.23
C SER A 55 16.47 1.96 4.74
N HIS A 56 16.55 1.69 3.43
CA HIS A 56 16.16 0.41 2.82
C HIS A 56 17.32 -0.60 2.79
N ALA A 57 18.51 -0.23 3.30
CA ALA A 57 19.64 -1.15 3.40
C ALA A 57 19.25 -2.35 4.27
N ASP A 58 19.69 -3.54 3.86
CA ASP A 58 19.50 -4.81 4.57
C ASP A 58 18.05 -5.29 4.76
N LEU A 59 17.06 -4.69 4.08
CA LEU A 59 15.65 -5.09 4.14
C LEU A 59 15.24 -6.14 3.09
N THR A 60 16.15 -6.58 2.24
CA THR A 60 15.87 -7.54 1.14
C THR A 60 15.23 -8.82 1.65
N ASP A 61 15.72 -9.35 2.77
CA ASP A 61 15.17 -10.58 3.38
C ASP A 61 13.77 -10.37 3.94
N ASP A 62 13.47 -9.19 4.52
CA ASP A 62 12.17 -8.85 5.06
C ASP A 62 11.12 -8.77 3.94
N TYR A 63 11.46 -8.12 2.82
CA TYR A 63 10.62 -8.12 1.62
C TYR A 63 10.42 -9.52 1.04
N ALA A 64 11.49 -10.30 0.93
CA ALA A 64 11.42 -11.67 0.42
C ALA A 64 10.60 -12.59 1.34
N ALA A 65 10.63 -12.35 2.66
CA ALA A 65 9.89 -13.13 3.64
C ALA A 65 8.37 -13.00 3.46
N ILE A 66 7.84 -11.81 3.12
CA ILE A 66 6.40 -11.64 2.88
C ILE A 66 5.94 -12.60 1.79
N ARG A 67 6.64 -12.61 0.67
CA ARG A 67 6.29 -13.47 -0.46
C ARG A 67 6.45 -14.94 -0.14
N ARG A 68 7.61 -15.35 0.41
CA ARG A 68 7.87 -16.75 0.77
C ARG A 68 6.84 -17.32 1.74
N GLU A 69 6.43 -16.53 2.72
CA GLU A 69 5.43 -16.95 3.71
C GLU A 69 4.05 -17.11 3.09
N MET A 70 3.63 -16.20 2.20
CA MET A 70 2.38 -16.36 1.46
C MET A 70 2.41 -17.57 0.52
N GLU A 71 3.53 -17.81 -0.17
CA GLU A 71 3.74 -18.97 -1.03
C GLU A 71 3.72 -20.27 -0.20
N SER A 72 4.33 -20.29 0.99
CA SER A 72 4.33 -21.47 1.87
C SER A 72 2.92 -21.87 2.32
N VAL A 73 2.01 -20.90 2.49
CA VAL A 73 0.59 -21.18 2.76
C VAL A 73 -0.07 -21.79 1.52
N ALA A 74 0.14 -21.23 0.33
CA ALA A 74 -0.44 -21.76 -0.90
C ALA A 74 0.03 -23.20 -1.21
N GLU A 75 1.28 -23.51 -0.92
CA GLU A 75 1.88 -24.86 -1.08
C GLU A 75 1.15 -25.93 -0.24
N GLN A 76 0.56 -25.56 0.92
CA GLN A 76 -0.23 -26.50 1.72
C GLN A 76 -1.51 -26.96 1.02
N PHE A 77 -1.94 -26.26 -0.03
CA PHE A 77 -3.07 -26.60 -0.90
C PHE A 77 -2.61 -27.11 -2.29
N GLY A 78 -1.31 -27.35 -2.48
CA GLY A 78 -0.76 -27.76 -3.77
C GLY A 78 -0.80 -26.66 -4.84
N LYS A 79 -0.85 -25.39 -4.39
CA LYS A 79 -0.91 -24.20 -5.25
C LYS A 79 0.40 -23.43 -5.18
N LYS A 80 0.64 -22.58 -6.19
CA LYS A 80 1.85 -21.74 -6.26
C LYS A 80 1.67 -20.39 -5.55
N VAL A 81 0.46 -19.86 -5.61
CA VAL A 81 0.15 -18.52 -5.05
C VAL A 81 -1.22 -18.56 -4.37
N LEU A 82 -1.43 -17.68 -3.39
CA LEU A 82 -2.69 -17.58 -2.64
C LEU A 82 -3.91 -17.27 -3.52
N ARG A 83 -3.71 -16.61 -4.66
CA ARG A 83 -4.77 -16.31 -5.64
C ARG A 83 -5.47 -17.56 -6.19
N GLU A 84 -4.81 -18.72 -6.11
CA GLU A 84 -5.32 -20.01 -6.59
C GLU A 84 -5.98 -20.84 -5.48
N VAL A 85 -5.90 -20.36 -4.23
CA VAL A 85 -6.47 -21.04 -3.05
C VAL A 85 -7.83 -20.41 -2.73
N ASP A 86 -8.82 -21.25 -2.53
CA ASP A 86 -10.14 -20.84 -2.05
C ASP A 86 -10.05 -20.28 -0.63
N GLU A 87 -10.65 -19.11 -0.40
CA GLU A 87 -10.58 -18.43 0.90
C GLU A 87 -11.26 -19.21 2.01
N ASP A 88 -12.41 -19.84 1.75
CA ASP A 88 -13.12 -20.63 2.75
C ASP A 88 -12.35 -21.89 3.13
N GLU A 89 -11.67 -22.52 2.16
CA GLU A 89 -10.76 -23.65 2.43
C GLU A 89 -9.59 -23.23 3.27
N PHE A 90 -9.01 -22.06 2.99
CA PHE A 90 -7.95 -21.48 3.81
C PHE A 90 -8.40 -21.31 5.27
N TYR A 91 -9.56 -20.67 5.51
CA TYR A 91 -10.06 -20.45 6.87
C TYR A 91 -10.38 -21.75 7.60
N LYS A 92 -10.92 -22.77 6.92
CA LYS A 92 -11.14 -24.10 7.51
C LYS A 92 -9.85 -24.81 7.92
N ALA A 93 -8.75 -24.53 7.20
CA ALA A 93 -7.45 -25.17 7.44
C ALA A 93 -6.59 -24.46 8.50
N LEU A 94 -7.02 -23.33 9.08
CA LEU A 94 -6.23 -22.52 10.01
C LEU A 94 -5.49 -23.30 11.10
N PRO A 95 -6.13 -24.27 11.84
CA PRO A 95 -5.43 -25.01 12.89
C PRO A 95 -4.25 -25.84 12.37
N LYS A 96 -4.36 -26.34 11.13
CA LYS A 96 -3.29 -27.10 10.46
C LYS A 96 -2.20 -26.15 9.94
N LEU A 97 -2.59 -25.05 9.30
CA LEU A 97 -1.67 -24.07 8.72
C LEU A 97 -0.77 -23.45 9.78
N ARG A 98 -1.31 -23.03 10.92
CA ARG A 98 -0.53 -22.47 12.03
C ARG A 98 0.60 -23.38 12.48
N LYS A 99 0.36 -24.70 12.49
CA LYS A 99 1.38 -25.71 12.86
C LYS A 99 2.40 -25.95 11.74
N ALA A 100 1.95 -25.86 10.48
CA ALA A 100 2.79 -26.18 9.33
C ALA A 100 3.72 -25.05 8.90
N VAL A 101 3.18 -23.81 8.85
CA VAL A 101 3.88 -22.65 8.30
C VAL A 101 4.07 -21.50 9.30
N GLY A 102 3.48 -21.59 10.49
CA GLY A 102 3.57 -20.59 11.55
C GLY A 102 2.54 -19.48 11.44
N ASP A 103 2.33 -18.77 12.56
CA ASP A 103 1.28 -17.77 12.70
C ASP A 103 1.49 -16.56 11.78
N ARG A 104 2.74 -16.10 11.58
CA ARG A 104 3.01 -14.94 10.73
C ARG A 104 2.66 -15.19 9.27
N ALA A 105 2.96 -16.35 8.73
CA ALA A 105 2.55 -16.72 7.37
C ALA A 105 1.02 -16.71 7.21
N VAL A 106 0.31 -17.20 8.24
CA VAL A 106 -1.16 -17.25 8.25
C VAL A 106 -1.76 -15.85 8.28
N VAL A 107 -1.30 -14.94 9.15
CA VAL A 107 -1.87 -13.57 9.20
C VAL A 107 -1.52 -12.77 7.94
N ARG A 108 -0.37 -13.01 7.31
CA ARG A 108 -0.03 -12.45 6.00
C ARG A 108 -0.96 -12.95 4.89
N ALA A 109 -1.35 -14.22 4.92
CA ALA A 109 -2.37 -14.73 4.00
C ALA A 109 -3.75 -14.10 4.24
N MET A 110 -4.15 -13.88 5.50
CA MET A 110 -5.38 -13.13 5.84
C MET A 110 -5.33 -11.70 5.28
N HIS A 111 -4.19 -11.02 5.43
CA HIS A 111 -3.98 -9.71 4.81
C HIS A 111 -4.22 -9.75 3.30
N PHE A 112 -3.64 -10.74 2.60
CA PHE A 112 -3.80 -10.90 1.15
C PHE A 112 -5.27 -10.96 0.74
N TYR A 113 -6.08 -11.82 1.34
CA TYR A 113 -7.51 -11.95 1.01
C TYR A 113 -8.27 -10.65 1.31
N ASN A 114 -8.03 -10.08 2.48
CA ASN A 114 -8.67 -8.82 2.90
C ASN A 114 -8.31 -7.67 1.95
N ASP A 115 -7.04 -7.57 1.54
CA ASP A 115 -6.57 -6.47 0.68
C ASP A 115 -7.03 -6.62 -0.77
N CYS A 116 -7.17 -7.86 -1.27
CA CYS A 116 -7.80 -8.12 -2.57
C CYS A 116 -9.26 -7.63 -2.62
N ARG A 117 -10.06 -7.90 -1.57
CA ARG A 117 -11.44 -7.39 -1.46
C ARG A 117 -11.46 -5.87 -1.34
N ARG A 118 -10.59 -5.31 -0.51
CA ARG A 118 -10.47 -3.86 -0.30
C ARG A 118 -10.08 -3.14 -1.58
N ALA A 119 -9.18 -3.69 -2.38
CA ALA A 119 -8.81 -3.11 -3.67
C ALA A 119 -10.02 -2.98 -4.61
N ALA A 120 -10.87 -4.01 -4.68
CA ALA A 120 -12.11 -3.96 -5.46
C ALA A 120 -13.09 -2.91 -4.92
N GLN A 121 -13.25 -2.82 -3.60
CA GLN A 121 -14.10 -1.81 -2.94
C GLN A 121 -13.58 -0.38 -3.15
N LEU A 122 -12.25 -0.17 -3.08
CA LEU A 122 -11.63 1.13 -3.39
C LEU A 122 -11.94 1.57 -4.82
N CYS A 123 -11.87 0.64 -5.77
CA CYS A 123 -12.24 0.92 -7.14
C CYS A 123 -13.70 1.33 -7.31
N ALA A 124 -14.62 0.64 -6.63
CA ALA A 124 -16.03 0.99 -6.63
C ALA A 124 -16.24 2.38 -6.04
N ALA A 125 -15.69 2.65 -4.86
CA ALA A 125 -15.79 3.93 -4.19
C ALA A 125 -15.30 5.11 -5.07
N VAL A 126 -14.16 4.93 -5.76
CA VAL A 126 -13.65 5.97 -6.67
C VAL A 126 -14.56 6.19 -7.88
N ARG A 127 -15.14 5.11 -8.46
CA ARG A 127 -16.07 5.23 -9.60
C ARG A 127 -17.39 5.88 -9.22
N GLU A 128 -17.85 5.64 -7.99
CA GLU A 128 -19.11 6.15 -7.45
C GLU A 128 -18.95 7.53 -6.79
N ASP A 129 -17.72 8.08 -6.78
CA ASP A 129 -17.35 9.32 -6.11
C ASP A 129 -17.66 9.30 -4.59
N ASP A 130 -17.68 8.10 -4.00
CA ASP A 130 -17.85 7.87 -2.56
C ASP A 130 -16.52 8.09 -1.83
N PHE A 131 -16.20 9.35 -1.60
CA PHE A 131 -14.94 9.76 -1.02
C PHE A 131 -14.80 9.37 0.46
N GLU A 132 -15.89 9.29 1.20
CA GLU A 132 -15.88 8.85 2.60
C GLU A 132 -15.49 7.38 2.70
N THR A 133 -16.11 6.51 1.91
CA THR A 133 -15.73 5.11 1.81
C THR A 133 -14.30 4.94 1.33
N PHE A 134 -13.84 5.74 0.36
CA PHE A 134 -12.46 5.74 -0.09
C PHE A 134 -11.49 6.01 1.06
N LEU A 135 -11.66 7.08 1.84
CA LEU A 135 -10.80 7.40 2.99
C LEU A 135 -10.81 6.30 4.05
N ARG A 136 -11.98 5.77 4.39
CA ARG A 136 -12.13 4.66 5.35
C ARG A 136 -11.35 3.43 4.90
N LEU A 137 -11.47 3.03 3.64
CA LEU A 137 -10.77 1.87 3.09
C LEU A 137 -9.24 2.07 3.04
N ILE A 138 -8.76 3.30 2.83
CA ILE A 138 -7.32 3.63 2.95
C ILE A 138 -6.82 3.36 4.36
N ILE A 139 -7.54 3.81 5.40
CA ILE A 139 -7.20 3.57 6.81
C ILE A 139 -7.22 2.07 7.13
N GLU A 140 -8.29 1.37 6.75
CA GLU A 140 -8.40 -0.08 6.97
C GLU A 140 -7.24 -0.85 6.30
N GLY A 141 -6.84 -0.45 5.08
CA GLY A 141 -5.68 -1.00 4.39
C GLY A 141 -4.38 -0.74 5.13
N GLY A 142 -4.23 0.47 5.70
CA GLY A 142 -3.09 0.83 6.54
C GLY A 142 -3.00 -0.03 7.80
N HIS A 143 -4.10 -0.21 8.51
CA HIS A 143 -4.18 -1.09 9.68
C HIS A 143 -3.88 -2.54 9.32
N SER A 144 -4.47 -3.06 8.25
CA SER A 144 -4.20 -4.42 7.78
C SER A 144 -2.74 -4.64 7.41
N SER A 145 -2.09 -3.65 6.80
CA SER A 145 -0.65 -3.69 6.52
C SER A 145 0.18 -3.75 7.80
N PHE A 146 -0.14 -2.93 8.78
CA PHE A 146 0.56 -2.87 10.06
C PHE A 146 0.36 -4.14 10.88
N GLU A 147 -0.90 -4.57 11.06
CA GLU A 147 -1.29 -5.62 11.99
C GLU A 147 -1.05 -7.02 11.42
N PHE A 148 -1.39 -7.23 10.13
CA PHE A 148 -1.41 -8.56 9.52
C PHE A 148 -0.26 -8.80 8.55
N ASN A 149 0.02 -7.85 7.64
CA ASN A 149 1.19 -7.97 6.78
C ASN A 149 2.50 -7.77 7.55
N GLN A 150 2.45 -6.99 8.63
CA GLN A 150 3.57 -6.73 9.54
C GLN A 150 4.78 -6.19 8.79
N ASN A 151 4.54 -5.20 7.93
CA ASN A 151 5.56 -4.57 7.11
C ASN A 151 5.79 -3.08 7.43
N ALA A 152 5.37 -2.63 8.63
CA ALA A 152 5.59 -1.24 9.05
C ALA A 152 7.03 -0.99 9.52
N TYR A 153 7.73 -2.00 10.05
CA TYR A 153 9.13 -1.94 10.46
C TYR A 153 9.75 -3.34 10.46
N SER A 154 11.09 -3.41 10.41
CA SER A 154 11.81 -4.68 10.52
C SER A 154 11.98 -5.08 11.99
N ILE A 155 11.69 -6.34 12.30
CA ILE A 155 11.95 -6.92 13.63
C ILE A 155 13.44 -7.07 13.92
N LYS A 156 14.31 -6.98 12.90
CA LYS A 156 15.77 -7.03 13.05
C LYS A 156 16.30 -5.75 13.71
N ASN A 157 15.62 -4.62 13.49
CA ASN A 157 15.97 -3.34 14.11
C ASN A 157 14.74 -2.67 14.73
N PRO A 158 14.30 -3.11 15.92
CA PRO A 158 13.09 -2.63 16.56
C PRO A 158 13.17 -1.16 17.04
N LYS A 159 14.35 -0.53 17.01
CA LYS A 159 14.53 0.88 17.36
C LYS A 159 14.25 1.82 16.19
N GLU A 160 14.33 1.34 14.96
CA GLU A 160 14.09 2.14 13.76
C GLU A 160 12.66 1.95 13.26
N GLN A 161 11.76 2.77 13.74
CA GLN A 161 10.33 2.71 13.45
C GLN A 161 9.81 4.04 12.89
N GLY A 162 10.50 4.61 11.90
CA GLY A 162 10.11 5.88 11.29
C GLY A 162 8.70 5.83 10.67
N VAL A 163 8.34 4.74 9.99
CA VAL A 163 6.99 4.55 9.42
C VAL A 163 5.91 4.55 10.51
N PRO A 164 5.99 3.75 11.60
CA PRO A 164 5.07 3.85 12.74
C PRO A 164 4.94 5.25 13.33
N VAL A 165 6.05 5.98 13.49
CA VAL A 165 6.04 7.36 14.00
C VAL A 165 5.27 8.27 13.06
N ALA A 166 5.51 8.20 11.75
CA ALA A 166 4.80 9.00 10.75
C ALA A 166 3.30 8.69 10.71
N LEU A 167 2.91 7.41 10.82
CA LEU A 167 1.50 7.00 10.91
C LEU A 167 0.83 7.57 12.16
N ALA A 168 1.49 7.50 13.33
CA ALA A 168 0.97 8.04 14.58
C ALA A 168 0.83 9.57 14.55
N LEU A 169 1.80 10.29 13.96
CA LEU A 169 1.71 11.73 13.74
C LEU A 169 0.57 12.08 12.82
N SER A 170 0.39 11.34 11.72
CA SER A 170 -0.72 11.53 10.78
C SER A 170 -2.06 11.35 11.49
N GLN A 171 -2.22 10.30 12.28
CA GLN A 171 -3.42 10.08 13.08
C GLN A 171 -3.72 11.25 14.01
N ARG A 172 -2.70 11.74 14.71
CA ARG A 172 -2.84 12.86 15.66
C ARG A 172 -3.27 14.16 14.96
N VAL A 173 -2.61 14.51 13.85
CA VAL A 173 -2.86 15.78 13.16
C VAL A 173 -4.19 15.75 12.43
N LEU A 174 -4.49 14.67 11.72
CA LEU A 174 -5.70 14.56 10.92
C LEU A 174 -6.95 14.30 11.77
N ASN A 175 -6.80 13.72 12.95
CA ASN A 175 -7.86 13.56 13.95
C ASN A 175 -9.19 13.05 13.36
N GLY A 176 -9.14 12.01 12.54
CA GLY A 176 -10.32 11.41 11.87
C GLY A 176 -10.81 12.13 10.62
N ARG A 177 -10.20 13.27 10.22
CA ARG A 177 -10.62 14.05 9.06
C ARG A 177 -9.93 13.71 7.75
N GLY A 178 -8.97 12.81 7.77
CA GLY A 178 -8.19 12.39 6.61
C GLY A 178 -7.93 10.90 6.61
N ALA A 179 -7.02 10.46 5.75
CA ALA A 179 -6.59 9.07 5.71
C ALA A 179 -5.07 8.97 5.54
N TRP A 180 -4.48 7.90 6.06
CA TRP A 180 -3.06 7.64 5.98
C TRP A 180 -2.80 6.14 5.97
N ARG A 181 -1.73 5.73 5.29
CA ARG A 181 -1.27 4.35 5.27
C ARG A 181 0.20 4.27 4.89
N LEU A 182 0.85 3.19 5.25
CA LEU A 182 2.12 2.90 4.62
C LEU A 182 1.91 2.56 3.13
N GLN A 183 2.88 2.92 2.29
CA GLN A 183 2.81 2.72 0.86
C GLN A 183 3.91 1.76 0.39
N GLY A 184 3.56 0.87 -0.56
CA GLY A 184 4.48 -0.09 -1.16
C GLY A 184 4.91 -1.21 -0.23
N GLY A 185 6.16 -1.63 -0.33
CA GLY A 185 6.70 -2.78 0.42
C GLY A 185 6.81 -2.58 1.92
N GLY A 186 6.85 -1.35 2.38
CA GLY A 186 6.96 -1.01 3.80
C GLY A 186 8.37 -1.13 4.38
N PHE A 187 8.48 -1.47 5.65
CA PHE A 187 9.65 -1.59 6.52
C PHE A 187 10.43 -0.30 6.73
N ALA A 188 10.53 0.58 5.74
CA ALA A 188 11.15 1.89 5.76
C ALA A 188 10.56 2.79 4.67
N GLY A 189 11.08 4.00 4.52
CA GLY A 189 10.76 4.92 3.44
C GLY A 189 9.54 5.78 3.73
N THR A 190 8.46 5.61 2.98
CA THR A 190 7.39 6.61 2.92
C THR A 190 6.04 6.09 3.40
N ILE A 191 5.22 7.02 3.88
CA ILE A 191 3.78 6.84 4.04
C ILE A 191 3.02 7.76 3.08
N GLN A 192 1.80 7.38 2.76
CA GLN A 192 0.85 8.19 2.00
C GLN A 192 -0.21 8.74 2.94
N ALA A 193 -0.60 9.99 2.75
CA ALA A 193 -1.72 10.60 3.46
C ALA A 193 -2.61 11.40 2.51
N PHE A 194 -3.92 11.38 2.78
CA PHE A 194 -4.93 12.23 2.16
C PHE A 194 -5.33 13.28 3.20
N VAL A 195 -4.92 14.52 2.96
CA VAL A 195 -4.92 15.60 3.94
C VAL A 195 -5.95 16.65 3.53
N PRO A 196 -6.91 17.03 4.40
CA PRO A 196 -7.75 18.20 4.15
C PRO A 196 -6.88 19.45 3.95
N VAL A 197 -7.26 20.29 2.98
CA VAL A 197 -6.48 21.50 2.64
C VAL A 197 -6.29 22.43 3.83
N ASP A 198 -7.30 22.56 4.70
CA ASP A 198 -7.23 23.39 5.91
C ASP A 198 -6.29 22.83 7.00
N LEU A 199 -5.89 21.56 6.92
CA LEU A 199 -4.92 20.93 7.81
C LEU A 199 -3.52 20.78 7.19
N LEU A 200 -3.33 21.19 5.93
CA LEU A 200 -2.10 20.93 5.20
C LEU A 200 -0.87 21.53 5.86
N ASP A 201 -0.95 22.80 6.27
CA ASP A 201 0.19 23.49 6.90
C ASP A 201 0.57 22.84 8.24
N ALA A 202 -0.43 22.48 9.05
CA ALA A 202 -0.21 21.79 10.32
C ALA A 202 0.36 20.38 10.11
N TYR A 203 -0.13 19.66 9.09
CA TYR A 203 0.38 18.34 8.74
C TYR A 203 1.83 18.42 8.26
N LYS A 204 2.14 19.33 7.35
CA LYS A 204 3.49 19.56 6.85
C LYS A 204 4.45 19.93 7.96
N ALA A 205 4.07 20.90 8.83
CA ALA A 205 4.88 21.31 9.97
C ALA A 205 5.18 20.15 10.92
N ALA A 206 4.21 19.26 11.18
CA ALA A 206 4.41 18.11 12.05
C ALA A 206 5.38 17.08 11.44
N ILE A 207 5.24 16.76 10.15
CA ILE A 207 6.10 15.80 9.46
C ILE A 207 7.51 16.38 9.30
N ASP A 208 7.65 17.60 8.77
CA ASP A 208 8.94 18.26 8.57
C ASP A 208 9.66 18.50 9.92
N GLY A 209 8.92 18.83 10.96
CA GLY A 209 9.48 19.00 12.30
C GLY A 209 10.02 17.72 12.92
N CYS A 210 9.45 16.56 12.54
CA CYS A 210 9.90 15.26 13.04
C CYS A 210 11.02 14.65 12.21
N PHE A 211 10.92 14.72 10.87
CA PHE A 211 11.80 14.00 9.93
C PHE A 211 12.78 14.90 9.17
N GLY A 212 12.71 16.21 9.38
CA GLY A 212 13.51 17.22 8.72
C GLY A 212 12.75 17.94 7.60
N GLU A 213 13.19 19.15 7.32
CA GLU A 213 12.60 20.02 6.29
C GLU A 213 12.53 19.29 4.93
N GLY A 214 11.38 19.42 4.25
CA GLY A 214 11.13 18.79 2.96
C GLY A 214 10.80 17.30 3.04
N SER A 215 10.50 16.75 4.22
CA SER A 215 10.05 15.36 4.35
C SER A 215 8.59 15.16 3.93
N CYS A 216 7.76 16.21 3.97
CA CYS A 216 6.39 16.17 3.48
C CYS A 216 6.31 16.71 2.04
N HIS A 217 6.01 15.83 1.10
CA HIS A 217 5.82 16.17 -0.31
C HIS A 217 4.33 16.20 -0.64
N VAL A 218 3.84 17.37 -1.09
CA VAL A 218 2.47 17.51 -1.59
C VAL A 218 2.44 17.13 -3.06
N LEU A 219 1.57 16.20 -3.44
CA LEU A 219 1.52 15.66 -4.80
C LEU A 219 0.13 15.85 -5.41
N ASN A 220 0.13 16.00 -6.73
CA ASN A 220 -1.06 15.95 -7.56
C ASN A 220 -1.04 14.68 -8.42
N ILE A 221 -2.20 14.02 -8.53
CA ILE A 221 -2.34 12.86 -9.40
C ILE A 221 -2.55 13.36 -10.83
N ARG A 222 -1.60 13.04 -11.71
CA ARG A 222 -1.71 13.34 -13.12
C ARG A 222 -2.59 12.30 -13.80
N ASN A 223 -3.67 12.74 -14.45
CA ASN A 223 -4.67 11.86 -15.07
C ASN A 223 -4.25 11.20 -16.40
N TYR A 224 -3.06 11.52 -16.91
CA TYR A 224 -2.49 10.93 -18.13
C TYR A 224 -1.07 10.43 -17.85
N GLY A 225 -0.70 9.36 -18.52
CA GLY A 225 0.61 8.71 -18.39
C GLY A 225 1.65 9.26 -19.34
N ALA A 226 2.41 8.36 -19.95
CA ALA A 226 3.40 8.72 -20.95
C ALA A 226 2.72 9.23 -22.24
N VAL A 227 3.11 10.42 -22.65
CA VAL A 227 2.63 11.03 -23.90
C VAL A 227 3.84 11.36 -24.79
N PRO A 228 3.71 11.28 -26.12
CA PRO A 228 4.75 11.75 -27.01
C PRO A 228 5.04 13.23 -26.76
N VAL A 229 6.31 13.59 -26.66
CA VAL A 229 6.74 15.00 -26.64
C VAL A 229 6.81 15.46 -28.08
N THR A 230 5.88 16.31 -28.48
CA THR A 230 5.98 17.02 -29.77
C THR A 230 6.78 18.29 -29.61
N PRO A 231 7.58 18.71 -30.61
CA PRO A 231 8.42 19.90 -30.51
C PRO A 231 7.67 21.20 -30.26
N ASP A 232 6.34 21.20 -30.35
CA ASP A 232 5.49 22.40 -30.28
C ASP A 232 4.69 22.49 -28.96
N MET A 233 5.08 21.74 -27.90
CA MET A 233 4.53 21.89 -26.55
C MET A 233 5.51 22.56 -25.59
#